data_17409c1f75d6e6a066ae229a3f2e3f4e
#
_entry.id   17409c1f75d6e6a066ae229a3f2e3f4e
#
_cell.length_a   1.000
_cell.length_b   1.000
_cell.length_c   1.000
_cell.angle_alpha   90.00
_cell.angle_beta   90.00
_cell.angle_gamma   90.00
#
_symmetry.space_group_name_H-M   'P 1'
#
loop_
_entity.id
_entity.type
_entity.pdbx_description
1 polymer ?
#
loop_
_entity_poly.entity_id
_entity_poly.type
_entity_poly.pdbx_seq_one_letter_code
_entity_poly.pdbx_strand_id
1 'polypeptide(L)'
;MRKTVLLCAFIAMFILSNAQKIKNETLQYGLTHIPEKIIYDQIKTYGVDVNVVPSNGFNLDYNFATNSAGKFQAYSKVPYENADMQIMVKYGPYTALEEKTFSRAVSEEVNKVKTSVTYYKRKLTFKFPIIYTVTNKKNGVKLYYNEHGDANQRSIETSEYKTEQEAVTTLNQGKALNLQADINRLIELFCSSSNAAARDLYDFYATGSYMPIYTFKKWEKDDEYNNHIKNVIKTFAVMTADENANSYNNKLNDDLTYFKSFEGKFKPNDKDEDILYFGNYYNLAIIYHALDDYEKASYYLQMLDSSEKEKSARAGLRTLIDRSKRRTAKHYITGQHLNYNPVNDYRLGDKKFTSDAMSSTEAMSQSVIGGAVEAVDEAITSDGKILKGKIFFDKENSQLKLIPIDKADAIVLLTPFNSSSFKIEDRVYAVAKASIDGELQKYFFRIEYKSEKIQLLQLLKADLTVYPDYIGLLRPKEDLVNILLGLNVKKNMGKYFSDCPAVSEKAKEGDFGGSIYGNGSKDRTGKFIEMCKEYTDCK
;
A
#
# COMPACT_ATOMS: atom_id res chain seq x y z
N MET A 1 -32.78 44.09 -25.36
CA MET A 1 -31.58 43.27 -25.15
C MET A 1 -31.19 43.07 -23.69
N ARG A 2 -31.07 44.08 -22.80
CA ARG A 2 -30.67 43.85 -21.39
C ARG A 2 -31.61 42.93 -20.59
N LYS A 3 -32.94 42.99 -20.77
CA LYS A 3 -33.89 42.14 -20.03
C LYS A 3 -33.86 40.68 -20.48
N THR A 4 -33.56 40.40 -21.74
CA THR A 4 -33.45 39.04 -22.28
C THR A 4 -32.17 38.33 -21.80
N VAL A 5 -31.06 39.08 -21.70
CA VAL A 5 -29.78 38.56 -21.16
C VAL A 5 -29.89 38.23 -19.67
N LEU A 6 -30.62 39.05 -18.88
CA LEU A 6 -30.86 38.77 -17.46
C LEU A 6 -31.72 37.53 -17.26
N LEU A 7 -32.75 37.33 -18.09
CA LEU A 7 -33.62 36.14 -18.02
C LEU A 7 -32.86 34.87 -18.38
N CYS A 8 -32.00 34.92 -19.43
CA CYS A 8 -31.15 33.77 -19.79
C CYS A 8 -30.10 33.46 -18.70
N ALA A 9 -29.53 34.49 -18.05
CA ALA A 9 -28.61 34.28 -16.93
C ALA A 9 -29.31 33.71 -15.70
N PHE A 10 -30.57 34.13 -15.41
CA PHE A 10 -31.36 33.56 -14.31
C PHE A 10 -31.77 32.10 -14.61
N ILE A 11 -32.16 31.78 -15.86
CA ILE A 11 -32.48 30.40 -16.27
C ILE A 11 -31.20 29.53 -16.23
N ALA A 12 -30.06 30.05 -16.67
CA ALA A 12 -28.78 29.34 -16.58
C ALA A 12 -28.33 29.10 -15.12
N MET A 13 -28.55 30.08 -14.22
CA MET A 13 -28.30 29.88 -12.78
C MET A 13 -29.26 28.86 -12.13
N PHE A 14 -30.52 28.83 -12.54
CA PHE A 14 -31.48 27.83 -12.07
C PHE A 14 -31.14 26.41 -12.56
N ILE A 15 -30.66 26.26 -13.80
CA ILE A 15 -30.24 24.97 -14.35
C ILE A 15 -28.95 24.47 -13.66
N LEU A 16 -28.01 25.38 -13.33
CA LEU A 16 -26.79 25.04 -12.59
C LEU A 16 -27.04 24.70 -11.11
N SER A 17 -28.19 25.12 -10.54
CA SER A 17 -28.52 24.87 -9.13
C SER A 17 -29.16 23.50 -8.86
N ASN A 18 -29.60 22.79 -9.92
CA ASN A 18 -30.36 21.53 -9.78
C ASN A 18 -29.57 20.26 -10.10
N ALA A 19 -28.24 20.35 -10.27
CA ALA A 19 -27.43 19.15 -10.44
C ALA A 19 -27.59 18.21 -9.23
N GLN A 20 -28.00 17.00 -9.49
CA GLN A 20 -28.11 15.94 -8.49
C GLN A 20 -26.74 15.68 -7.86
N LYS A 21 -26.72 15.42 -6.55
CA LYS A 21 -25.49 15.21 -5.78
C LYS A 21 -25.60 13.93 -4.96
N ILE A 22 -24.49 13.26 -4.81
CA ILE A 22 -24.34 12.19 -3.83
C ILE A 22 -23.55 12.70 -2.63
N LYS A 23 -23.82 12.09 -1.48
CA LYS A 23 -23.09 12.26 -0.24
C LYS A 23 -22.70 10.88 0.27
N ASN A 24 -21.48 10.75 0.77
CA ASN A 24 -21.04 9.55 1.43
C ASN A 24 -21.51 9.54 2.89
N GLU A 25 -22.14 8.46 3.30
CA GLU A 25 -22.30 8.03 4.68
C GLU A 25 -21.42 6.81 4.91
N THR A 26 -21.31 6.35 6.14
CA THR A 26 -20.50 5.16 6.48
C THR A 26 -21.41 4.00 6.83
N LEU A 27 -21.29 2.91 6.10
CA LEU A 27 -21.82 1.61 6.46
C LEU A 27 -20.80 0.88 7.31
N GLN A 28 -21.20 0.51 8.54
CA GLN A 28 -20.37 -0.28 9.46
C GLN A 28 -21.07 -1.61 9.70
N TYR A 29 -20.32 -2.71 9.64
CA TYR A 29 -20.80 -4.05 9.98
C TYR A 29 -19.64 -4.92 10.50
N GLY A 30 -20.00 -5.87 11.37
CA GLY A 30 -19.05 -6.88 11.86
C GLY A 30 -18.85 -7.98 10.82
N LEU A 31 -17.66 -8.51 10.73
CA LEU A 31 -17.35 -9.70 9.94
C LEU A 31 -16.14 -10.44 10.53
N THR A 32 -15.97 -11.70 10.16
CA THR A 32 -14.75 -12.46 10.47
C THR A 32 -13.74 -12.25 9.36
N HIS A 33 -12.56 -11.76 9.72
CA HIS A 33 -11.43 -11.78 8.82
C HIS A 33 -11.00 -13.23 8.54
N ILE A 34 -10.94 -13.59 7.28
CA ILE A 34 -10.50 -14.90 6.80
C ILE A 34 -9.06 -14.78 6.33
N PRO A 35 -8.13 -15.59 6.82
CA PRO A 35 -6.72 -15.50 6.46
C PRO A 35 -6.47 -15.78 4.97
N GLU A 36 -5.39 -15.20 4.45
CA GLU A 36 -4.99 -15.39 3.05
C GLU A 36 -4.44 -16.80 2.79
N LYS A 37 -3.84 -17.43 3.82
CA LYS A 37 -3.21 -18.75 3.72
C LYS A 37 -3.86 -19.79 4.63
N ILE A 38 -3.86 -21.03 4.19
CA ILE A 38 -4.25 -22.18 5.00
C ILE A 38 -2.98 -22.76 5.64
N ILE A 39 -3.04 -23.02 6.95
CA ILE A 39 -2.05 -23.85 7.62
C ILE A 39 -2.64 -25.25 7.68
N TYR A 40 -2.06 -26.18 6.94
CA TYR A 40 -2.55 -27.56 6.85
C TYR A 40 -2.28 -28.38 8.11
N ASP A 41 -1.28 -28.03 8.89
CA ASP A 41 -1.03 -28.64 10.19
C ASP A 41 -2.05 -28.12 11.21
N GLN A 42 -2.46 -29.01 12.14
CA GLN A 42 -3.31 -28.63 13.26
C GLN A 42 -2.55 -27.72 14.23
N ILE A 43 -2.59 -26.43 13.99
CA ILE A 43 -2.04 -25.42 14.88
C ILE A 43 -3.17 -24.93 15.79
N LYS A 44 -2.98 -25.12 17.10
CA LYS A 44 -3.96 -24.70 18.13
C LYS A 44 -3.41 -23.59 19.02
N THR A 45 -2.09 -23.51 19.09
CA THR A 45 -1.42 -22.63 20.04
C THR A 45 -0.38 -21.75 19.36
N TYR A 46 -0.13 -20.58 19.95
CA TYR A 46 1.00 -19.74 19.60
C TYR A 46 1.76 -19.28 20.85
N GLY A 47 3.04 -19.01 20.69
CA GLY A 47 3.88 -18.45 21.73
C GLY A 47 4.82 -17.39 21.18
N VAL A 48 5.19 -16.44 22.01
CA VAL A 48 6.08 -15.34 21.65
C VAL A 48 7.32 -15.39 22.52
N ASP A 49 8.47 -15.28 21.88
CA ASP A 49 9.75 -15.07 22.57
C ASP A 49 10.50 -13.90 21.96
N VAL A 50 11.31 -13.26 22.77
CA VAL A 50 12.06 -12.05 22.41
C VAL A 50 13.54 -12.25 22.70
N ASN A 51 14.35 -12.23 21.66
CA ASN A 51 15.80 -12.31 21.77
C ASN A 51 16.41 -10.92 21.57
N VAL A 52 16.92 -10.35 22.65
CA VAL A 52 17.55 -9.03 22.64
C VAL A 52 19.07 -9.19 22.58
N VAL A 53 19.68 -8.65 21.53
CA VAL A 53 21.14 -8.52 21.48
C VAL A 53 21.56 -7.29 22.29
N PRO A 54 22.33 -7.46 23.35
CA PRO A 54 22.71 -6.35 24.20
C PRO A 54 23.36 -5.19 23.45
N SER A 55 23.00 -3.98 23.81
CA SER A 55 23.58 -2.75 23.29
C SER A 55 24.09 -1.89 24.44
N ASN A 56 25.34 -1.51 24.41
CA ASN A 56 25.93 -0.68 25.47
C ASN A 56 25.18 0.65 25.61
N GLY A 57 24.72 0.96 26.82
CA GLY A 57 24.05 2.21 27.13
C GLY A 57 22.53 2.26 26.88
N PHE A 58 21.91 1.14 26.50
CA PHE A 58 20.45 1.06 26.29
C PHE A 58 19.82 -0.05 27.13
N ASN A 59 18.76 0.31 27.85
CA ASN A 59 17.89 -0.66 28.49
C ASN A 59 16.74 -1.00 27.51
N LEU A 60 16.91 -2.07 26.75
CA LEU A 60 15.93 -2.51 25.77
C LEU A 60 14.81 -3.28 26.50
N ASP A 61 13.62 -2.71 26.50
CA ASP A 61 12.48 -3.30 27.19
C ASP A 61 11.86 -4.44 26.36
N TYR A 62 11.87 -5.65 26.92
CA TYR A 62 11.22 -6.83 26.36
C TYR A 62 9.71 -6.67 26.18
N ASN A 63 9.08 -5.85 26.99
CA ASN A 63 7.63 -5.70 27.01
C ASN A 63 7.09 -5.05 25.75
N PHE A 64 7.82 -4.14 25.10
CA PHE A 64 7.36 -3.52 23.85
C PHE A 64 7.15 -4.56 22.74
N ALA A 65 8.11 -5.44 22.54
CA ALA A 65 7.99 -6.49 21.54
C ALA A 65 6.91 -7.51 21.92
N THR A 66 6.86 -7.93 23.19
CA THR A 66 5.91 -8.94 23.69
C THR A 66 4.47 -8.43 23.64
N ASN A 67 4.24 -7.14 23.92
CA ASN A 67 2.91 -6.54 23.89
C ASN A 67 2.43 -6.26 22.47
N SER A 68 3.33 -6.02 21.54
CA SER A 68 3.02 -5.70 20.14
C SER A 68 3.04 -6.92 19.24
N ALA A 69 3.79 -7.98 19.60
CA ALA A 69 3.80 -9.25 18.89
C ALA A 69 2.77 -10.23 19.46
N GLY A 70 2.16 -11.04 18.59
CA GLY A 70 1.38 -12.19 19.02
C GLY A 70 0.04 -11.87 19.66
N LYS A 71 -0.88 -11.27 18.89
CA LYS A 71 -2.30 -11.12 19.28
C LYS A 71 -3.21 -11.92 18.34
N PHE A 72 -2.85 -13.18 18.08
CA PHE A 72 -3.68 -14.07 17.26
C PHE A 72 -4.96 -14.45 18.03
N GLN A 73 -6.12 -14.31 17.40
CA GLN A 73 -7.41 -14.59 18.04
C GLN A 73 -7.86 -16.04 17.85
N ALA A 74 -7.45 -16.65 16.74
CA ALA A 74 -7.82 -18.03 16.42
C ALA A 74 -7.00 -19.09 17.19
N TYR A 75 -6.00 -18.69 17.96
CA TYR A 75 -5.06 -19.59 18.61
C TYR A 75 -4.91 -19.25 20.09
N SER A 76 -4.75 -20.27 20.94
CA SER A 76 -4.50 -20.06 22.37
C SER A 76 -3.04 -19.67 22.60
N LYS A 77 -2.80 -18.64 23.41
CA LYS A 77 -1.45 -18.25 23.80
C LYS A 77 -0.89 -19.18 24.88
N VAL A 78 0.30 -19.71 24.65
CA VAL A 78 1.03 -20.60 25.57
C VAL A 78 2.51 -20.16 25.65
N PRO A 79 3.33 -20.69 26.57
CA PRO A 79 4.78 -20.49 26.56
C PRO A 79 5.37 -20.87 25.20
N TYR A 80 6.39 -20.11 24.76
CA TYR A 80 6.98 -20.23 23.43
C TYR A 80 7.41 -21.66 23.08
N GLU A 81 8.06 -22.33 24.02
CA GLU A 81 8.56 -23.72 23.86
C GLU A 81 7.44 -24.76 23.69
N ASN A 82 6.22 -24.46 24.12
CA ASN A 82 5.06 -25.36 24.03
C ASN A 82 4.13 -25.03 22.86
N ALA A 83 4.39 -23.94 22.15
CA ALA A 83 3.55 -23.45 21.09
C ALA A 83 3.72 -24.22 19.79
N ASP A 84 2.61 -24.49 19.08
CA ASP A 84 2.64 -25.03 17.71
C ASP A 84 3.18 -23.98 16.71
N MET A 85 2.78 -22.72 16.89
CA MET A 85 3.24 -21.57 16.11
C MET A 85 4.13 -20.69 16.99
N GLN A 86 5.38 -20.61 16.63
CA GLN A 86 6.40 -19.89 17.39
C GLN A 86 6.69 -18.53 16.75
N ILE A 87 6.51 -17.46 17.52
CA ILE A 87 6.79 -16.09 17.10
C ILE A 87 8.07 -15.65 17.81
N MET A 88 9.12 -15.43 17.04
CA MET A 88 10.40 -14.93 17.54
C MET A 88 10.60 -13.48 17.07
N VAL A 89 10.84 -12.60 18.02
CA VAL A 89 11.29 -11.23 17.75
C VAL A 89 12.74 -11.10 18.22
N LYS A 90 13.63 -10.79 17.28
CA LYS A 90 15.06 -10.53 17.59
C LYS A 90 15.37 -9.08 17.24
N TYR A 91 16.03 -8.35 18.14
CA TYR A 91 16.45 -6.99 17.87
C TYR A 91 17.79 -6.59 18.52
N GLY A 92 18.43 -5.58 17.92
CA GLY A 92 19.77 -5.10 18.27
C GLY A 92 20.89 -5.85 17.53
N PRO A 93 22.16 -5.49 17.74
CA PRO A 93 22.57 -4.35 18.58
C PRO A 93 22.32 -2.99 17.91
N TYR A 94 22.25 -1.94 18.73
CA TYR A 94 22.36 -0.57 18.26
C TYR A 94 23.79 -0.28 17.75
N THR A 95 23.89 0.41 16.62
CA THR A 95 25.17 0.84 16.05
C THR A 95 25.06 2.29 15.59
N ALA A 96 25.82 3.18 16.23
CA ALA A 96 25.99 4.54 15.74
C ALA A 96 26.82 4.53 14.45
N LEU A 97 26.39 5.27 13.44
CA LEU A 97 27.07 5.36 12.15
C LEU A 97 27.77 6.69 11.98
N GLU A 98 27.06 7.79 12.19
CA GLU A 98 27.57 9.13 11.94
C GLU A 98 26.92 10.15 12.87
N GLU A 99 27.72 11.09 13.39
CA GLU A 99 27.23 12.33 13.99
C GLU A 99 27.72 13.52 13.16
N LYS A 100 26.79 14.35 12.65
CA LYS A 100 27.13 15.44 11.76
C LYS A 100 26.38 16.72 12.12
N THR A 101 27.07 17.85 12.01
CA THR A 101 26.48 19.18 12.12
C THR A 101 26.13 19.68 10.71
N PHE A 102 24.91 20.23 10.60
CA PHE A 102 24.46 20.93 9.42
C PHE A 102 24.26 22.41 9.78
N SER A 103 24.57 23.29 8.86
CA SER A 103 24.34 24.72 9.03
C SER A 103 23.56 25.28 7.84
N ARG A 104 22.72 26.28 8.10
CA ARG A 104 22.06 27.09 7.07
C ARG A 104 22.05 28.55 7.45
N ALA A 105 22.28 29.42 6.49
CA ALA A 105 22.13 30.86 6.66
C ALA A 105 20.68 31.28 6.38
N VAL A 106 20.11 32.07 7.27
CA VAL A 106 18.75 32.62 7.16
C VAL A 106 18.85 34.14 7.25
N SER A 107 18.18 34.86 6.38
CA SER A 107 18.07 36.30 6.49
C SER A 107 16.97 36.63 7.50
N GLU A 108 17.35 37.17 8.64
CA GLU A 108 16.43 37.70 9.66
C GLU A 108 16.36 39.23 9.59
N GLU A 109 15.19 39.78 9.79
CA GLU A 109 15.00 41.22 9.87
C GLU A 109 14.88 41.63 11.35
N VAL A 110 15.92 42.29 11.87
CA VAL A 110 15.92 42.84 13.22
C VAL A 110 15.98 44.34 13.11
N ASN A 111 14.99 45.05 13.66
CA ASN A 111 14.88 46.51 13.59
C ASN A 111 14.96 47.06 12.15
N LYS A 112 14.31 46.41 11.18
CA LYS A 112 14.31 46.74 9.75
C LYS A 112 15.67 46.59 9.04
N VAL A 113 16.64 45.96 9.68
CA VAL A 113 17.94 45.66 9.09
C VAL A 113 17.98 44.15 8.81
N LYS A 114 18.22 43.77 7.55
CA LYS A 114 18.39 42.40 7.16
C LYS A 114 19.79 41.91 7.56
N THR A 115 19.85 40.94 8.46
CA THR A 115 21.09 40.34 8.94
C THR A 115 21.08 38.88 8.59
N SER A 116 22.21 38.34 8.11
CA SER A 116 22.36 36.91 7.88
C SER A 116 22.72 36.23 9.21
N VAL A 117 21.87 35.30 9.66
CA VAL A 117 22.11 34.49 10.86
C VAL A 117 22.30 33.04 10.43
N THR A 118 23.39 32.40 10.91
CA THR A 118 23.63 30.98 10.66
C THR A 118 23.02 30.14 11.78
N TYR A 119 22.19 29.17 11.40
CA TYR A 119 21.62 28.19 12.30
C TYR A 119 22.31 26.85 12.14
N TYR A 120 22.49 26.14 13.25
CA TYR A 120 23.14 24.85 13.33
C TYR A 120 22.19 23.78 13.84
N LYS A 121 22.25 22.61 13.24
CA LYS A 121 21.47 21.42 13.59
C LYS A 121 22.41 20.24 13.70
N ARG A 122 22.32 19.46 14.77
CA ARG A 122 23.10 18.25 14.96
C ARG A 122 22.26 17.01 14.66
N LYS A 123 22.79 16.07 13.89
CA LYS A 123 22.15 14.82 13.49
C LYS A 123 23.02 13.64 13.91
N LEU A 124 22.39 12.63 14.52
CA LEU A 124 22.96 11.31 14.77
C LEU A 124 22.26 10.30 13.85
N THR A 125 23.01 9.58 13.05
CA THR A 125 22.52 8.47 12.22
C THR A 125 22.94 7.14 12.86
N PHE A 126 22.01 6.19 12.92
CA PHE A 126 22.25 4.89 13.56
C PHE A 126 21.53 3.76 12.84
N LYS A 127 21.91 2.53 13.17
CA LYS A 127 21.24 1.29 12.78
C LYS A 127 20.70 0.58 14.01
N PHE A 128 19.53 -0.04 13.85
CA PHE A 128 18.92 -0.90 14.85
C PHE A 128 18.12 -2.00 14.14
N PRO A 129 18.71 -3.19 13.91
CA PRO A 129 18.02 -4.27 13.22
C PRO A 129 16.95 -4.89 14.11
N ILE A 130 15.82 -5.24 13.48
CA ILE A 130 14.72 -5.98 14.11
C ILE A 130 14.28 -7.08 13.15
N ILE A 131 14.14 -8.30 13.62
CA ILE A 131 13.66 -9.45 12.87
C ILE A 131 12.42 -10.00 13.57
N TYR A 132 11.37 -10.21 12.78
CA TYR A 132 10.13 -10.85 13.21
C TYR A 132 9.92 -12.13 12.40
N THR A 133 9.82 -13.26 13.08
CA THR A 133 9.67 -14.57 12.45
C THR A 133 8.50 -15.32 13.07
N VAL A 134 7.68 -15.95 12.24
CA VAL A 134 6.65 -16.91 12.65
C VAL A 134 7.03 -18.27 12.06
N THR A 135 7.15 -19.28 12.91
CA THR A 135 7.56 -20.63 12.50
C THR A 135 6.53 -21.66 12.94
N ASN A 136 6.17 -22.58 12.06
CA ASN A 136 5.45 -23.77 12.45
C ASN A 136 6.45 -24.74 13.11
N LYS A 137 6.28 -25.01 14.40
CA LYS A 137 7.18 -25.86 15.17
C LYS A 137 7.21 -27.32 14.67
N LYS A 138 6.07 -27.84 14.20
CA LYS A 138 5.96 -29.24 13.79
C LYS A 138 6.89 -29.62 12.64
N ASN A 139 7.04 -28.72 11.68
CA ASN A 139 7.82 -28.97 10.46
C ASN A 139 8.97 -28.00 10.25
N GLY A 140 9.16 -27.04 11.14
CA GLY A 140 10.21 -26.02 11.05
C GLY A 140 10.00 -24.98 9.95
N VAL A 141 8.87 -25.01 9.24
CA VAL A 141 8.59 -24.09 8.15
C VAL A 141 8.38 -22.69 8.68
N LYS A 142 9.10 -21.74 8.09
CA LYS A 142 8.96 -20.32 8.36
C LYS A 142 7.71 -19.80 7.66
N LEU A 143 6.64 -19.57 8.42
CA LEU A 143 5.34 -19.10 7.93
C LEU A 143 5.41 -17.62 7.52
N TYR A 144 6.10 -16.79 8.32
CA TYR A 144 6.25 -15.37 8.07
C TYR A 144 7.63 -14.89 8.49
N TYR A 145 8.18 -13.97 7.74
CA TYR A 145 9.45 -13.31 8.04
C TYR A 145 9.37 -11.85 7.62
N ASN A 146 9.79 -10.96 8.50
CA ASN A 146 10.00 -9.56 8.20
C ASN A 146 11.25 -9.07 8.92
N GLU A 147 11.97 -8.16 8.29
CA GLU A 147 13.23 -7.64 8.79
C GLU A 147 13.33 -6.13 8.57
N HIS A 148 13.60 -5.40 9.65
CA HIS A 148 14.13 -4.06 9.61
C HIS A 148 15.65 -4.18 9.69
N GLY A 149 16.28 -4.42 8.54
CA GLY A 149 17.67 -4.83 8.48
C GLY A 149 18.67 -3.67 8.54
N ASP A 150 19.94 -4.03 8.41
CA ASP A 150 21.09 -3.11 8.43
C ASP A 150 21.05 -1.97 7.41
N ALA A 151 20.28 -2.12 6.34
CA ALA A 151 20.10 -1.08 5.34
C ALA A 151 19.22 0.08 5.82
N ASN A 152 18.37 -0.15 6.82
CA ASN A 152 17.45 0.85 7.34
C ASN A 152 18.13 1.73 8.39
N GLN A 153 18.73 2.81 7.91
CA GLN A 153 19.34 3.81 8.79
C GLN A 153 18.25 4.73 9.35
N ARG A 154 18.37 5.06 10.62
CA ARG A 154 17.54 6.03 11.32
C ARG A 154 18.35 7.22 11.76
N SER A 155 17.70 8.33 12.01
CA SER A 155 18.38 9.50 12.56
C SER A 155 17.52 10.23 13.57
N ILE A 156 18.16 10.74 14.60
CA ILE A 156 17.62 11.75 15.50
C ILE A 156 18.33 13.07 15.23
N GLU A 157 17.60 14.16 15.34
CA GLU A 157 18.12 15.49 15.03
C GLU A 157 17.72 16.48 16.14
N THR A 158 18.56 17.47 16.40
CA THR A 158 18.23 18.58 17.28
C THR A 158 17.33 19.60 16.57
N SER A 159 16.72 20.47 17.33
CA SER A 159 16.23 21.75 16.80
C SER A 159 17.39 22.59 16.25
N GLU A 160 17.08 23.69 15.57
CA GLU A 160 18.07 24.63 15.09
C GLU A 160 18.51 25.60 16.20
N TYR A 161 19.81 25.81 16.31
CA TYR A 161 20.44 26.70 17.29
C TYR A 161 21.30 27.74 16.60
N LYS A 162 21.54 28.87 17.24
CA LYS A 162 22.38 29.96 16.70
C LYS A 162 23.87 29.64 16.80
N THR A 163 24.25 28.68 17.61
CA THR A 163 25.64 28.22 17.71
C THR A 163 25.75 26.70 17.54
N GLU A 164 26.84 26.25 16.95
CA GLU A 164 27.12 24.82 16.81
C GLU A 164 27.26 24.13 18.18
N GLN A 165 27.86 24.82 19.15
CA GLN A 165 28.04 24.29 20.49
C GLN A 165 26.71 23.98 21.20
N GLU A 166 25.69 24.81 21.03
CA GLU A 166 24.35 24.55 21.57
C GLU A 166 23.74 23.31 20.93
N ALA A 167 23.84 23.14 19.60
CA ALA A 167 23.33 21.97 18.90
C ALA A 167 24.02 20.68 19.38
N VAL A 168 25.34 20.69 19.55
CA VAL A 168 26.13 19.56 20.08
C VAL A 168 25.76 19.26 21.53
N THR A 169 25.67 20.27 22.37
CA THR A 169 25.33 20.11 23.80
C THR A 169 23.93 19.54 23.96
N THR A 170 22.95 20.06 23.21
CA THR A 170 21.56 19.57 23.26
C THR A 170 21.44 18.13 22.78
N LEU A 171 22.14 17.75 21.69
CA LEU A 171 22.15 16.35 21.28
C LEU A 171 22.71 15.46 22.38
N ASN A 172 23.85 15.82 22.95
CA ASN A 172 24.52 15.01 23.98
C ASN A 172 23.67 14.87 25.25
N GLN A 173 23.00 15.93 25.70
CA GLN A 173 22.11 15.91 26.86
C GLN A 173 20.86 15.08 26.64
N GLY A 174 20.27 15.16 25.44
CA GLY A 174 19.06 14.43 25.08
C GLY A 174 19.29 13.05 24.43
N LYS A 175 20.53 12.72 24.05
CA LYS A 175 20.87 11.56 23.22
C LYS A 175 20.34 10.25 23.77
N ALA A 176 20.55 9.96 25.03
CA ALA A 176 20.14 8.70 25.65
C ALA A 176 18.61 8.57 25.67
N LEU A 177 17.89 9.62 26.12
CA LEU A 177 16.42 9.60 26.23
C LEU A 177 15.73 9.60 24.88
N ASN A 178 16.14 10.48 23.96
CA ASN A 178 15.52 10.59 22.65
C ASN A 178 15.78 9.34 21.80
N LEU A 179 16.99 8.80 21.86
CA LEU A 179 17.35 7.58 21.15
C LEU A 179 16.62 6.36 21.69
N GLN A 180 16.51 6.24 23.04
CA GLN A 180 15.74 5.18 23.68
C GLN A 180 14.26 5.24 23.28
N ALA A 181 13.67 6.44 23.26
CA ALA A 181 12.28 6.64 22.87
C ALA A 181 12.06 6.28 21.38
N ASP A 182 12.98 6.67 20.50
CA ASP A 182 12.89 6.38 19.06
C ASP A 182 13.05 4.87 18.78
N ILE A 183 13.99 4.20 19.45
CA ILE A 183 14.18 2.75 19.37
C ILE A 183 12.94 2.00 19.88
N ASN A 184 12.39 2.39 21.03
CA ASN A 184 11.18 1.76 21.57
C ASN A 184 9.99 1.91 20.61
N ARG A 185 9.80 3.11 20.06
CA ARG A 185 8.77 3.36 19.05
C ARG A 185 8.99 2.54 17.78
N LEU A 186 10.23 2.40 17.33
CA LEU A 186 10.58 1.57 16.17
C LEU A 186 10.22 0.11 16.42
N ILE A 187 10.60 -0.45 17.58
CA ILE A 187 10.25 -1.83 17.96
C ILE A 187 8.73 -2.01 17.95
N GLU A 188 8.00 -1.11 18.61
CA GLU A 188 6.54 -1.17 18.69
C GLU A 188 5.89 -1.14 17.32
N LEU A 189 6.24 -0.17 16.48
CA LEU A 189 5.66 -0.02 15.13
C LEU A 189 6.02 -1.21 14.24
N PHE A 190 7.26 -1.66 14.27
CA PHE A 190 7.69 -2.79 13.45
C PHE A 190 7.02 -4.10 13.89
N CYS A 191 6.98 -4.38 15.19
CA CYS A 191 6.32 -5.58 15.72
C CYS A 191 4.81 -5.54 15.46
N SER A 192 4.15 -4.39 15.65
CA SER A 192 2.72 -4.22 15.38
C SER A 192 2.39 -4.44 13.91
N SER A 193 3.16 -3.84 12.99
CA SER A 193 2.96 -4.01 11.55
C SER A 193 3.24 -5.44 11.08
N SER A 194 4.31 -6.07 11.58
CA SER A 194 4.65 -7.45 11.28
C SER A 194 3.60 -8.43 11.80
N ASN A 195 3.11 -8.19 13.02
CA ASN A 195 2.03 -8.99 13.60
C ASN A 195 0.72 -8.83 12.80
N ALA A 196 0.37 -7.61 12.39
CA ALA A 196 -0.82 -7.37 11.57
C ALA A 196 -0.72 -8.11 10.23
N ALA A 197 0.45 -8.08 9.57
CA ALA A 197 0.68 -8.81 8.32
C ALA A 197 0.64 -10.33 8.52
N ALA A 198 1.25 -10.85 9.59
CA ALA A 198 1.19 -12.27 9.91
C ALA A 198 -0.24 -12.74 10.23
N ARG A 199 -1.03 -11.91 10.92
CA ARG A 199 -2.45 -12.18 11.20
C ARG A 199 -3.28 -12.15 9.92
N ASP A 200 -3.07 -11.21 9.02
CA ASP A 200 -3.76 -11.18 7.72
C ASP A 200 -3.54 -12.48 6.93
N LEU A 201 -2.36 -13.07 7.08
CA LEU A 201 -2.02 -14.32 6.41
C LEU A 201 -2.59 -15.57 7.09
N TYR A 202 -2.68 -15.62 8.42
CA TYR A 202 -2.86 -16.88 9.13
C TYR A 202 -3.93 -16.86 10.24
N ASP A 203 -4.52 -15.70 10.60
CA ASP A 203 -5.44 -15.58 11.72
C ASP A 203 -6.88 -15.36 11.28
N PHE A 204 -7.82 -16.02 11.95
CA PHE A 204 -9.23 -15.67 11.88
C PHE A 204 -9.54 -14.75 13.07
N TYR A 205 -10.18 -13.61 12.81
CA TYR A 205 -10.54 -12.69 13.88
C TYR A 205 -11.77 -11.85 13.53
N ALA A 206 -12.56 -11.54 14.55
CA ALA A 206 -13.65 -10.60 14.40
C ALA A 206 -13.11 -9.20 14.12
N THR A 207 -13.67 -8.53 13.11
CA THR A 207 -13.29 -7.17 12.72
C THR A 207 -14.51 -6.39 12.27
N GLY A 208 -14.41 -5.06 12.23
CA GLY A 208 -15.40 -4.18 11.62
C GLY A 208 -14.98 -3.77 10.22
N SER A 209 -15.93 -3.76 9.31
CA SER A 209 -15.78 -3.15 8.00
C SER A 209 -16.43 -1.77 7.99
N TYR A 210 -15.77 -0.81 7.34
CA TYR A 210 -16.24 0.57 7.18
C TYR A 210 -16.21 0.90 5.69
N MET A 211 -17.38 0.96 5.07
CA MET A 211 -17.49 1.20 3.64
C MET A 211 -18.38 2.43 3.37
N PRO A 212 -18.06 3.21 2.32
CA PRO A 212 -18.97 4.27 1.91
C PRO A 212 -20.29 3.67 1.42
N ILE A 213 -21.40 4.33 1.77
CA ILE A 213 -22.73 4.10 1.21
C ILE A 213 -23.28 5.46 0.78
N TYR A 214 -23.95 5.50 -0.35
CA TYR A 214 -24.30 6.77 -0.98
C TYR A 214 -25.75 7.17 -0.69
N THR A 215 -25.96 8.42 -0.28
CA THR A 215 -27.24 9.11 -0.19
C THR A 215 -27.35 10.14 -1.32
N PHE A 216 -28.57 10.48 -1.69
CA PHE A 216 -28.83 11.44 -2.77
C PHE A 216 -29.33 12.78 -2.22
N LYS A 217 -29.12 13.84 -3.01
CA LYS A 217 -29.64 15.19 -2.77
C LYS A 217 -30.15 15.79 -4.07
N LYS A 218 -31.22 16.58 -3.97
CA LYS A 218 -31.83 17.25 -5.12
C LYS A 218 -32.40 16.28 -6.16
N TRP A 219 -32.86 15.15 -5.72
CA TRP A 219 -33.63 14.19 -6.51
C TRP A 219 -35.02 14.05 -5.90
N GLU A 220 -36.06 13.89 -6.71
CA GLU A 220 -37.46 13.89 -6.26
C GLU A 220 -37.78 12.84 -5.19
N LYS A 221 -37.00 11.74 -5.14
CA LYS A 221 -37.14 10.64 -4.18
C LYS A 221 -35.98 10.56 -3.17
N ASP A 222 -35.20 11.63 -3.03
CA ASP A 222 -34.01 11.57 -2.18
C ASP A 222 -34.34 11.31 -0.70
N ASP A 223 -35.40 11.90 -0.16
CA ASP A 223 -35.81 11.67 1.22
C ASP A 223 -36.21 10.21 1.47
N GLU A 224 -37.01 9.62 0.57
CA GLU A 224 -37.43 8.23 0.67
C GLU A 224 -36.24 7.28 0.55
N TYR A 225 -35.41 7.48 -0.46
CA TYR A 225 -34.18 6.70 -0.69
C TYR A 225 -33.22 6.77 0.51
N ASN A 226 -32.99 7.98 1.01
CA ASN A 226 -32.09 8.21 2.15
C ASN A 226 -32.63 7.60 3.45
N ASN A 227 -33.95 7.50 3.62
CA ASN A 227 -34.54 6.80 4.76
C ASN A 227 -34.29 5.29 4.70
N HIS A 228 -34.36 4.67 3.51
CA HIS A 228 -33.94 3.28 3.31
C HIS A 228 -32.45 3.09 3.60
N ILE A 229 -31.57 4.01 3.15
CA ILE A 229 -30.14 3.96 3.50
C ILE A 229 -29.91 4.05 5.01
N LYS A 230 -30.61 4.95 5.72
CA LYS A 230 -30.52 5.04 7.18
C LYS A 230 -30.95 3.75 7.88
N ASN A 231 -31.99 3.09 7.39
CA ASN A 231 -32.41 1.79 7.90
C ASN A 231 -31.35 0.71 7.69
N VAL A 232 -30.75 0.65 6.50
CA VAL A 232 -29.63 -0.25 6.18
C VAL A 232 -28.46 0.00 7.14
N ILE A 233 -28.03 1.25 7.31
CA ILE A 233 -26.95 1.61 8.23
C ILE A 233 -27.26 1.17 9.66
N LYS A 234 -28.47 1.45 10.14
CA LYS A 234 -28.90 1.07 11.49
C LYS A 234 -28.94 -0.44 11.68
N THR A 235 -29.41 -1.17 10.67
CA THR A 235 -29.51 -2.63 10.71
C THR A 235 -28.11 -3.27 10.75
N PHE A 236 -27.18 -2.82 9.94
CA PHE A 236 -25.82 -3.35 9.94
C PHE A 236 -24.98 -2.88 11.13
N ALA A 237 -25.24 -1.73 11.72
CA ALA A 237 -24.48 -1.22 12.86
C ALA A 237 -24.51 -2.15 14.09
N VAL A 238 -25.51 -3.02 14.19
CA VAL A 238 -25.65 -4.01 15.27
C VAL A 238 -25.23 -5.42 14.86
N MET A 239 -24.82 -5.61 13.61
CA MET A 239 -24.40 -6.91 13.08
C MET A 239 -22.99 -7.26 13.60
N THR A 240 -22.88 -8.41 14.23
CA THR A 240 -21.62 -8.95 14.72
C THR A 240 -21.05 -10.01 13.75
N ALA A 241 -19.77 -10.34 13.88
CA ALA A 241 -19.08 -11.25 12.98
C ALA A 241 -19.58 -12.71 13.06
N ASP A 242 -20.24 -13.08 14.15
CA ASP A 242 -20.73 -14.43 14.42
C ASP A 242 -22.22 -14.62 14.10
N GLU A 243 -22.91 -13.56 13.69
CA GLU A 243 -24.33 -13.62 13.33
C GLU A 243 -24.53 -14.14 11.89
N ASN A 244 -25.63 -14.85 11.69
CA ASN A 244 -25.98 -15.35 10.36
C ASN A 244 -26.44 -14.23 9.44
N ALA A 245 -25.71 -14.00 8.33
CA ALA A 245 -26.03 -13.01 7.31
C ALA A 245 -27.46 -13.15 6.74
N ASN A 246 -28.00 -14.37 6.64
CA ASN A 246 -29.36 -14.60 6.16
C ASN A 246 -30.43 -13.96 7.05
N SER A 247 -30.21 -13.83 8.36
CA SER A 247 -31.15 -13.15 9.26
C SER A 247 -31.26 -11.65 8.95
N TYR A 248 -30.15 -11.05 8.52
CA TYR A 248 -30.10 -9.63 8.10
C TYR A 248 -30.70 -9.43 6.71
N ASN A 249 -30.56 -10.39 5.80
CA ASN A 249 -31.24 -10.35 4.50
C ASN A 249 -32.75 -10.24 4.66
N ASN A 250 -33.34 -10.99 5.59
CA ASN A 250 -34.76 -10.89 5.88
C ASN A 250 -35.17 -9.52 6.48
N LYS A 251 -34.35 -8.97 7.39
CA LYS A 251 -34.56 -7.63 7.96
C LYS A 251 -34.49 -6.51 6.93
N LEU A 252 -33.72 -6.68 5.87
CA LEU A 252 -33.47 -5.70 4.82
C LEU A 252 -34.29 -5.96 3.55
N ASN A 253 -35.22 -6.91 3.56
CA ASN A 253 -35.95 -7.31 2.36
C ASN A 253 -36.71 -6.14 1.71
N ASP A 254 -37.33 -5.27 2.48
CA ASP A 254 -38.07 -4.12 1.97
C ASP A 254 -37.12 -3.07 1.39
N ASP A 255 -36.00 -2.81 2.05
CA ASP A 255 -34.95 -1.88 1.57
C ASP A 255 -34.34 -2.39 0.27
N LEU A 256 -33.98 -3.67 0.21
CA LEU A 256 -33.43 -4.30 -1.00
C LEU A 256 -34.44 -4.29 -2.16
N THR A 257 -35.72 -4.54 -1.89
CA THR A 257 -36.80 -4.46 -2.88
C THR A 257 -36.93 -3.04 -3.42
N TYR A 258 -36.87 -2.05 -2.54
CA TYR A 258 -36.90 -0.64 -2.92
C TYR A 258 -35.71 -0.27 -3.83
N PHE A 259 -34.47 -0.56 -3.44
CA PHE A 259 -33.30 -0.25 -4.27
C PHE A 259 -33.32 -0.97 -5.62
N LYS A 260 -33.74 -2.24 -5.66
CA LYS A 260 -33.90 -2.99 -6.92
C LYS A 260 -34.98 -2.40 -7.83
N SER A 261 -35.99 -1.74 -7.26
CA SER A 261 -37.01 -1.07 -8.06
C SER A 261 -36.45 -0.02 -9.03
N PHE A 262 -35.20 0.42 -8.81
CA PHE A 262 -34.49 1.35 -9.68
C PHE A 262 -33.60 0.68 -10.74
N GLU A 263 -33.53 -0.65 -10.77
CA GLU A 263 -32.80 -1.36 -11.81
C GLU A 263 -33.34 -1.02 -13.20
N GLY A 264 -32.43 -0.60 -14.08
CA GLY A 264 -32.78 -0.20 -15.44
C GLY A 264 -33.48 1.16 -15.59
N LYS A 265 -33.78 1.86 -14.48
CA LYS A 265 -34.43 3.18 -14.51
C LYS A 265 -33.49 4.33 -14.77
N PHE A 266 -32.22 4.20 -14.40
CA PHE A 266 -31.18 5.21 -14.61
C PHE A 266 -30.27 4.79 -15.75
N LYS A 267 -29.79 5.76 -16.51
CA LYS A 267 -28.89 5.54 -17.64
C LYS A 267 -27.45 5.87 -17.26
N PRO A 268 -26.51 4.93 -17.43
CA PRO A 268 -25.09 5.23 -17.26
C PRO A 268 -24.64 6.26 -18.30
N ASN A 269 -23.70 7.10 -17.91
CA ASN A 269 -23.13 8.19 -18.74
C ASN A 269 -24.13 9.30 -19.15
N ASP A 270 -25.36 9.27 -18.69
CA ASP A 270 -26.26 10.42 -18.76
C ASP A 270 -25.79 11.49 -17.76
N LYS A 271 -25.89 12.76 -18.12
CA LYS A 271 -25.37 13.86 -17.31
C LYS A 271 -25.98 13.93 -15.91
N ASP A 272 -27.27 13.67 -15.81
CA ASP A 272 -28.05 13.84 -14.60
C ASP A 272 -28.36 12.50 -13.91
N GLU A 273 -28.48 11.41 -14.66
CA GLU A 273 -28.84 10.09 -14.14
C GLU A 273 -27.64 9.20 -13.74
N ASP A 274 -26.45 9.41 -14.32
CA ASP A 274 -25.27 8.57 -14.05
C ASP A 274 -24.86 8.55 -12.58
N ILE A 275 -25.09 9.65 -11.87
CA ILE A 275 -24.80 9.73 -10.43
C ILE A 275 -25.76 8.86 -9.60
N LEU A 276 -27.04 8.80 -9.99
CA LEU A 276 -28.05 7.95 -9.38
C LEU A 276 -27.80 6.49 -9.73
N TYR A 277 -27.47 6.24 -11.01
CA TYR A 277 -27.06 4.92 -11.50
C TYR A 277 -25.90 4.38 -10.64
N PHE A 278 -24.81 5.15 -10.56
CA PHE A 278 -23.64 4.75 -9.79
C PHE A 278 -23.97 4.49 -8.32
N GLY A 279 -24.62 5.45 -7.64
CA GLY A 279 -24.91 5.34 -6.21
C GLY A 279 -25.81 4.15 -5.87
N ASN A 280 -26.86 3.89 -6.69
CA ASN A 280 -27.76 2.78 -6.44
C ASN A 280 -27.09 1.42 -6.61
N TYR A 281 -26.37 1.21 -7.73
CA TYR A 281 -25.68 -0.08 -7.97
C TYR A 281 -24.51 -0.30 -7.00
N TYR A 282 -23.80 0.77 -6.60
CA TYR A 282 -22.77 0.67 -5.57
C TYR A 282 -23.35 0.25 -4.22
N ASN A 283 -24.46 0.86 -3.82
CA ASN A 283 -25.14 0.53 -2.56
C ASN A 283 -25.64 -0.92 -2.56
N LEU A 284 -26.24 -1.39 -3.65
CA LEU A 284 -26.63 -2.79 -3.79
C LEU A 284 -25.41 -3.73 -3.70
N ALA A 285 -24.31 -3.41 -4.37
CA ALA A 285 -23.10 -4.23 -4.34
C ALA A 285 -22.51 -4.35 -2.92
N ILE A 286 -22.41 -3.24 -2.18
CA ILE A 286 -21.86 -3.27 -0.82
C ILE A 286 -22.80 -3.93 0.19
N ILE A 287 -24.12 -3.75 0.06
CA ILE A 287 -25.11 -4.41 0.90
C ILE A 287 -25.04 -5.94 0.71
N TYR A 288 -25.01 -6.41 -0.54
CA TYR A 288 -24.87 -7.84 -0.81
C TYR A 288 -23.51 -8.41 -0.38
N HIS A 289 -22.42 -7.63 -0.49
CA HIS A 289 -21.15 -8.04 0.10
C HIS A 289 -21.26 -8.23 1.62
N ALA A 290 -21.91 -7.29 2.32
CA ALA A 290 -22.12 -7.37 3.78
C ALA A 290 -23.05 -8.54 4.19
N LEU A 291 -23.89 -9.01 3.28
CA LEU A 291 -24.76 -10.17 3.45
C LEU A 291 -24.12 -11.50 3.00
N ASP A 292 -22.82 -11.53 2.70
CA ASP A 292 -22.09 -12.70 2.18
C ASP A 292 -22.60 -13.23 0.81
N ASP A 293 -23.45 -12.49 0.11
CA ASP A 293 -23.92 -12.83 -1.23
C ASP A 293 -22.98 -12.23 -2.29
N TYR A 294 -21.78 -12.82 -2.42
CA TYR A 294 -20.74 -12.29 -3.30
C TYR A 294 -21.08 -12.41 -4.79
N GLU A 295 -21.99 -13.29 -5.17
CA GLU A 295 -22.43 -13.41 -6.55
C GLU A 295 -23.28 -12.20 -6.94
N LYS A 296 -24.27 -11.82 -6.12
CA LYS A 296 -25.03 -10.59 -6.33
C LYS A 296 -24.18 -9.34 -6.18
N ALA A 297 -23.27 -9.31 -5.20
CA ALA A 297 -22.31 -8.21 -5.06
C ALA A 297 -21.49 -8.00 -6.35
N SER A 298 -20.99 -9.09 -6.93
CA SER A 298 -20.24 -9.06 -8.19
C SER A 298 -21.12 -8.64 -9.38
N TYR A 299 -22.36 -9.10 -9.44
CA TYR A 299 -23.31 -8.71 -10.47
C TYR A 299 -23.55 -7.19 -10.48
N TYR A 300 -23.87 -6.60 -9.31
CA TYR A 300 -24.08 -5.15 -9.21
C TYR A 300 -22.78 -4.35 -9.44
N LEU A 301 -21.63 -4.89 -9.06
CA LEU A 301 -20.33 -4.29 -9.36
C LEU A 301 -20.06 -4.23 -10.88
N GLN A 302 -20.45 -5.25 -11.65
CA GLN A 302 -20.32 -5.26 -13.11
C GLN A 302 -21.19 -4.17 -13.76
N MET A 303 -22.38 -3.89 -13.23
CA MET A 303 -23.21 -2.80 -13.73
C MET A 303 -22.49 -1.46 -13.65
N LEU A 304 -21.66 -1.24 -12.62
CA LEU A 304 -20.87 -0.02 -12.44
C LEU A 304 -19.80 0.18 -13.51
N ASP A 305 -19.44 -0.83 -14.30
CA ASP A 305 -18.47 -0.68 -15.39
C ASP A 305 -18.95 0.24 -16.50
N SER A 306 -20.25 0.41 -16.61
CA SER A 306 -20.88 1.32 -17.57
C SER A 306 -20.86 2.80 -17.12
N SER A 307 -20.58 3.09 -15.85
CA SER A 307 -20.51 4.46 -15.30
C SER A 307 -19.10 5.02 -15.32
N GLU A 308 -18.96 6.30 -15.62
CA GLU A 308 -17.69 7.04 -15.54
C GLU A 308 -17.45 7.66 -14.14
N LYS A 309 -18.43 7.57 -13.23
CA LYS A 309 -18.35 8.15 -11.88
C LYS A 309 -17.46 7.33 -10.93
N GLU A 310 -16.89 7.99 -9.94
CA GLU A 310 -16.22 7.42 -8.77
C GLU A 310 -15.35 6.17 -9.04
N LYS A 311 -14.48 6.22 -10.04
CA LYS A 311 -13.65 5.08 -10.49
C LYS A 311 -12.81 4.46 -9.36
N SER A 312 -12.31 5.28 -8.44
CA SER A 312 -11.51 4.81 -7.30
C SER A 312 -12.36 4.02 -6.29
N ALA A 313 -13.57 4.50 -5.98
CA ALA A 313 -14.49 3.79 -5.08
C ALA A 313 -14.90 2.44 -5.68
N ARG A 314 -15.21 2.40 -6.98
CA ARG A 314 -15.50 1.16 -7.71
C ARG A 314 -14.33 0.18 -7.68
N ALA A 315 -13.09 0.65 -7.92
CA ALA A 315 -11.90 -0.21 -7.86
C ALA A 315 -11.66 -0.76 -6.44
N GLY A 316 -11.88 0.06 -5.41
CA GLY A 316 -11.81 -0.38 -4.01
C GLY A 316 -12.83 -1.45 -3.68
N LEU A 317 -14.09 -1.27 -4.09
CA LEU A 317 -15.16 -2.24 -3.89
C LEU A 317 -14.88 -3.56 -4.65
N ARG A 318 -14.36 -3.50 -5.88
CA ARG A 318 -13.94 -4.68 -6.64
C ARG A 318 -12.88 -5.48 -5.89
N THR A 319 -11.84 -4.81 -5.43
CA THR A 319 -10.77 -5.46 -4.65
C THR A 319 -11.31 -6.13 -3.40
N LEU A 320 -12.27 -5.50 -2.72
CA LEU A 320 -12.91 -6.07 -1.52
C LEU A 320 -13.70 -7.34 -1.86
N ILE A 321 -14.61 -7.27 -2.83
CA ILE A 321 -15.46 -8.40 -3.24
C ILE A 321 -14.61 -9.58 -3.73
N ASP A 322 -13.65 -9.32 -4.62
CA ASP A 322 -12.77 -10.36 -5.17
C ASP A 322 -11.92 -11.02 -4.07
N ARG A 323 -11.43 -10.24 -3.09
CA ARG A 323 -10.71 -10.77 -1.94
C ARG A 323 -11.60 -11.68 -1.10
N SER A 324 -12.82 -11.25 -0.78
CA SER A 324 -13.77 -12.03 0.01
C SER A 324 -14.14 -13.34 -0.69
N LYS A 325 -14.49 -13.29 -1.98
CA LYS A 325 -14.76 -14.50 -2.80
C LYS A 325 -13.57 -15.47 -2.79
N ARG A 326 -12.39 -14.97 -3.05
CA ARG A 326 -11.17 -15.81 -3.10
C ARG A 326 -10.88 -16.46 -1.75
N ARG A 327 -10.97 -15.70 -0.64
CA ARG A 327 -10.68 -16.21 0.70
C ARG A 327 -11.71 -17.22 1.15
N THR A 328 -13.01 -16.94 0.99
CA THR A 328 -14.07 -17.89 1.36
C THR A 328 -14.00 -19.17 0.53
N ALA A 329 -13.79 -19.09 -0.78
CA ALA A 329 -13.62 -20.25 -1.63
C ALA A 329 -12.41 -21.10 -1.22
N LYS A 330 -11.27 -20.47 -0.93
CA LYS A 330 -10.03 -21.12 -0.50
C LYS A 330 -10.20 -21.90 0.81
N HIS A 331 -11.01 -21.36 1.72
CA HIS A 331 -11.28 -22.01 3.01
C HIS A 331 -12.54 -22.89 3.00
N TYR A 332 -13.19 -23.07 1.84
CA TYR A 332 -14.42 -23.87 1.67
C TYR A 332 -15.58 -23.41 2.57
N ILE A 333 -15.68 -22.12 2.78
CA ILE A 333 -16.75 -21.48 3.56
C ILE A 333 -17.57 -20.57 2.67
N THR A 334 -18.83 -20.34 3.04
CA THR A 334 -19.79 -19.61 2.22
C THR A 334 -19.78 -18.10 2.44
N GLY A 335 -19.23 -17.64 3.59
CA GLY A 335 -19.25 -16.22 3.92
C GLY A 335 -18.28 -15.85 5.04
N GLN A 336 -18.30 -14.58 5.44
CA GLN A 336 -17.45 -14.01 6.48
C GLN A 336 -18.16 -13.85 7.83
N HIS A 337 -19.40 -14.28 7.96
CA HIS A 337 -20.12 -14.32 9.23
C HIS A 337 -19.99 -15.72 9.82
N LEU A 338 -18.98 -15.87 10.66
CA LEU A 338 -18.55 -17.16 11.20
C LEU A 338 -18.37 -17.06 12.70
N ASN A 339 -18.97 -17.97 13.43
CA ASN A 339 -18.57 -18.24 14.81
C ASN A 339 -17.32 -19.14 14.77
N TYR A 340 -16.15 -18.51 14.63
CA TYR A 340 -14.90 -19.25 14.54
C TYR A 340 -14.41 -19.73 15.90
N ASN A 341 -14.37 -21.06 16.05
CA ASN A 341 -13.73 -21.71 17.18
C ASN A 341 -12.50 -22.48 16.68
N PRO A 342 -11.26 -22.05 17.02
CA PRO A 342 -10.04 -22.72 16.58
C PRO A 342 -9.94 -24.16 17.03
N VAL A 343 -10.65 -24.56 18.08
CA VAL A 343 -10.67 -25.91 18.61
C VAL A 343 -11.50 -26.87 17.75
N ASN A 344 -12.46 -26.35 16.99
CA ASN A 344 -13.43 -27.19 16.27
C ASN A 344 -13.00 -27.60 14.84
N ASP A 345 -11.78 -27.34 14.44
CA ASP A 345 -11.16 -27.81 13.16
C ASP A 345 -12.01 -27.67 11.88
N TYR A 346 -13.01 -26.76 11.89
CA TYR A 346 -13.87 -26.61 10.70
C TYR A 346 -13.10 -26.19 9.45
N ARG A 347 -11.88 -25.61 9.61
CA ARG A 347 -10.96 -25.29 8.52
C ARG A 347 -10.57 -26.51 7.71
N LEU A 348 -10.59 -27.66 8.33
CA LEU A 348 -10.19 -28.89 7.68
C LEU A 348 -11.41 -29.63 7.10
N GLY A 349 -12.63 -29.39 7.63
CA GLY A 349 -13.82 -30.13 7.24
C GLY A 349 -13.52 -31.63 7.11
N ASP A 350 -14.45 -32.44 6.67
CA ASP A 350 -14.18 -33.82 6.28
C ASP A 350 -13.39 -33.96 4.95
N LYS A 351 -12.94 -32.85 4.37
CA LYS A 351 -12.12 -32.87 3.16
C LYS A 351 -10.68 -33.16 3.55
N LYS A 352 -10.25 -34.36 3.26
CA LYS A 352 -8.82 -34.70 3.20
C LYS A 352 -8.20 -33.71 2.20
N PHE A 353 -7.43 -32.77 2.71
CA PHE A 353 -6.49 -32.04 1.89
C PHE A 353 -5.47 -33.07 1.43
N THR A 354 -5.65 -33.57 0.24
CA THR A 354 -4.62 -34.38 -0.42
C THR A 354 -3.44 -33.41 -0.62
N SER A 355 -2.24 -33.96 -0.51
CA SER A 355 -0.96 -33.27 -0.72
C SER A 355 -0.81 -32.59 -2.10
N ASP A 356 -1.87 -32.60 -2.90
CA ASP A 356 -1.96 -32.03 -4.25
C ASP A 356 -2.13 -30.52 -4.30
N ALA A 357 -2.35 -29.86 -3.16
CA ALA A 357 -2.11 -28.42 -3.06
C ALA A 357 -0.58 -28.20 -2.94
N MET A 358 0.13 -28.54 -4.00
CA MET A 358 1.50 -28.06 -4.19
C MET A 358 1.53 -26.58 -3.92
N SER A 359 2.54 -26.11 -3.17
CA SER A 359 2.74 -24.66 -3.02
C SER A 359 2.71 -24.03 -4.41
N SER A 360 2.23 -22.81 -4.52
CA SER A 360 2.26 -22.08 -5.81
C SER A 360 3.66 -22.08 -6.43
N THR A 361 4.69 -22.22 -5.61
CA THR A 361 6.10 -22.34 -5.96
C THR A 361 6.41 -23.69 -6.62
N GLU A 362 5.84 -24.81 -6.14
CA GLU A 362 6.05 -26.13 -6.73
C GLU A 362 5.26 -26.31 -8.04
N ALA A 363 4.05 -25.76 -8.13
CA ALA A 363 3.29 -25.72 -9.37
C ALA A 363 3.98 -24.87 -10.44
N MET A 364 4.62 -23.76 -10.05
CA MET A 364 5.42 -22.93 -10.96
C MET A 364 6.72 -23.60 -11.39
N SER A 365 7.43 -24.31 -10.49
CA SER A 365 8.65 -25.03 -10.87
C SER A 365 8.35 -26.19 -11.83
N GLN A 366 7.20 -26.86 -11.73
CA GLN A 366 6.79 -27.90 -12.69
C GLN A 366 6.34 -27.34 -14.05
N SER A 367 5.73 -26.14 -14.08
CA SER A 367 5.35 -25.49 -15.36
C SER A 367 6.56 -25.01 -16.17
N VAL A 368 7.68 -24.74 -15.50
CA VAL A 368 8.95 -24.33 -16.14
C VAL A 368 9.69 -25.52 -16.80
N ILE A 369 9.45 -26.76 -16.33
CA ILE A 369 10.14 -27.95 -16.83
C ILE A 369 9.48 -28.56 -18.10
N GLY A 370 8.24 -28.18 -18.44
CA GLY A 370 7.42 -28.86 -19.45
C GLY A 370 7.02 -28.07 -20.71
N GLY A 371 7.44 -26.85 -20.92
CA GLY A 371 6.94 -25.98 -22.02
C GLY A 371 8.03 -25.34 -22.87
N ALA A 372 7.74 -25.11 -24.14
CA ALA A 372 8.57 -24.47 -25.15
C ALA A 372 9.34 -23.26 -24.65
N VAL A 373 10.49 -22.96 -25.25
CA VAL A 373 11.42 -21.85 -24.92
C VAL A 373 10.65 -20.54 -24.74
N GLU A 374 10.14 -20.31 -23.53
CA GLU A 374 9.64 -18.99 -23.12
C GLU A 374 10.83 -18.04 -22.91
N ALA A 375 10.61 -16.76 -23.15
CA ALA A 375 11.61 -15.73 -22.94
C ALA A 375 12.21 -15.84 -21.54
N VAL A 376 13.52 -15.98 -21.47
CA VAL A 376 14.25 -16.11 -20.21
C VAL A 376 14.46 -14.73 -19.62
N ASP A 377 13.95 -14.53 -18.41
CA ASP A 377 14.20 -13.33 -17.64
C ASP A 377 15.65 -13.31 -17.13
N GLU A 378 16.16 -12.13 -16.86
CA GLU A 378 17.55 -11.93 -16.42
C GLU A 378 17.60 -10.98 -15.23
N ALA A 379 18.37 -11.31 -14.20
CA ALA A 379 18.68 -10.41 -13.10
C ALA A 379 20.20 -10.26 -12.96
N ILE A 380 20.64 -9.04 -12.68
CA ILE A 380 22.03 -8.72 -12.36
C ILE A 380 22.09 -8.43 -10.85
N THR A 381 22.87 -9.20 -10.13
CA THR A 381 23.08 -9.00 -8.70
C THR A 381 23.94 -7.76 -8.42
N SER A 382 23.98 -7.31 -7.17
CA SER A 382 24.77 -6.14 -6.76
C SER A 382 26.30 -6.32 -6.93
N ASP A 383 26.77 -7.58 -6.96
CA ASP A 383 28.16 -7.96 -7.25
C ASP A 383 28.41 -8.22 -8.74
N GLY A 384 27.43 -7.96 -9.61
CA GLY A 384 27.55 -8.05 -11.07
C GLY A 384 27.32 -9.44 -11.66
N LYS A 385 26.93 -10.43 -10.86
CA LYS A 385 26.61 -11.78 -11.36
C LYS A 385 25.28 -11.76 -12.12
N ILE A 386 25.27 -12.37 -13.31
CA ILE A 386 24.05 -12.53 -14.11
C ILE A 386 23.36 -13.83 -13.73
N LEU A 387 22.11 -13.73 -13.36
CA LEU A 387 21.22 -14.85 -13.08
C LEU A 387 20.15 -14.92 -14.17
N LYS A 388 20.03 -16.07 -14.82
CA LYS A 388 19.01 -16.32 -15.83
C LYS A 388 17.96 -17.28 -15.28
N GLY A 389 16.68 -16.96 -15.48
CA GLY A 389 15.61 -17.77 -14.93
C GLY A 389 14.24 -17.18 -15.22
N LYS A 390 13.26 -17.58 -14.42
CA LYS A 390 11.94 -16.96 -14.43
C LYS A 390 11.81 -16.02 -13.24
N ILE A 391 11.57 -14.75 -13.52
CA ILE A 391 11.29 -13.74 -12.48
C ILE A 391 9.78 -13.63 -12.30
N PHE A 392 9.32 -13.62 -11.07
CA PHE A 392 7.92 -13.47 -10.74
C PHE A 392 7.73 -12.74 -9.42
N PHE A 393 6.59 -12.11 -9.29
CA PHE A 393 6.15 -11.51 -8.02
C PHE A 393 5.36 -12.55 -7.23
N ASP A 394 5.94 -12.97 -6.11
CA ASP A 394 5.25 -13.81 -5.12
C ASP A 394 4.25 -12.95 -4.34
N LYS A 395 3.00 -12.99 -4.78
CA LYS A 395 1.90 -12.21 -4.17
C LYS A 395 1.65 -12.59 -2.70
N GLU A 396 1.97 -13.82 -2.32
CA GLU A 396 1.75 -14.30 -0.98
C GLU A 396 2.73 -13.68 0.02
N ASN A 397 3.98 -13.48 -0.40
CA ASN A 397 5.02 -12.92 0.44
C ASN A 397 5.36 -11.47 0.09
N SER A 398 4.70 -10.87 -0.91
CA SER A 398 5.01 -9.53 -1.45
C SER A 398 6.48 -9.39 -1.83
N GLN A 399 7.03 -10.42 -2.47
CA GLN A 399 8.46 -10.53 -2.78
C GLN A 399 8.69 -10.77 -4.27
N LEU A 400 9.73 -10.15 -4.81
CA LEU A 400 10.21 -10.45 -6.14
C LEU A 400 11.20 -11.62 -6.06
N LYS A 401 10.95 -12.67 -6.83
CA LYS A 401 11.73 -13.91 -6.81
C LYS A 401 12.20 -14.31 -8.20
N LEU A 402 13.36 -14.93 -8.27
CA LEU A 402 13.89 -15.57 -9.48
C LEU A 402 14.10 -17.05 -9.22
N ILE A 403 13.62 -17.90 -10.13
CA ILE A 403 13.94 -19.32 -10.19
C ILE A 403 15.00 -19.48 -11.27
N PRO A 404 16.28 -19.78 -10.92
CA PRO A 404 17.33 -19.96 -11.91
C PRO A 404 17.10 -21.20 -12.78
N ILE A 405 17.44 -21.12 -14.08
CA ILE A 405 17.31 -22.24 -15.02
C ILE A 405 18.21 -23.42 -14.64
N ASP A 406 19.40 -23.11 -14.14
CA ASP A 406 20.42 -24.09 -13.79
C ASP A 406 20.22 -24.75 -12.42
N LYS A 407 19.34 -24.18 -11.60
CA LYS A 407 19.03 -24.65 -10.24
C LYS A 407 17.57 -24.41 -9.91
N ALA A 408 16.67 -25.18 -10.50
CA ALA A 408 15.22 -25.03 -10.32
C ALA A 408 14.76 -25.07 -8.84
N ASP A 409 15.56 -25.70 -7.96
CA ASP A 409 15.27 -25.79 -6.52
C ASP A 409 15.74 -24.58 -5.72
N ALA A 410 16.51 -23.68 -6.33
CA ALA A 410 17.08 -22.50 -5.68
C ALA A 410 16.29 -21.25 -6.02
N ILE A 411 15.41 -20.83 -5.12
CA ILE A 411 14.71 -19.55 -5.27
C ILE A 411 15.62 -18.43 -4.78
N VAL A 412 15.88 -17.44 -5.65
CA VAL A 412 16.64 -16.25 -5.31
C VAL A 412 15.67 -15.10 -5.05
N LEU A 413 15.69 -14.55 -3.85
CA LEU A 413 14.95 -13.34 -3.51
C LEU A 413 15.67 -12.13 -4.13
N LEU A 414 14.97 -11.36 -4.97
CA LEU A 414 15.49 -10.11 -5.53
C LEU A 414 15.04 -8.93 -4.67
N THR A 415 16.02 -8.17 -4.20
CA THR A 415 15.80 -6.96 -3.40
C THR A 415 16.61 -5.80 -3.98
N PRO A 416 16.27 -4.54 -3.68
CA PRO A 416 17.09 -3.39 -4.09
C PRO A 416 18.51 -3.41 -3.51
N PHE A 417 18.81 -4.31 -2.56
CA PHE A 417 20.12 -4.39 -1.92
C PHE A 417 21.02 -5.46 -2.53
N ASN A 418 20.44 -6.55 -3.04
CA ASN A 418 21.20 -7.65 -3.65
C ASN A 418 21.13 -7.69 -5.17
N SER A 419 20.38 -6.77 -5.77
CA SER A 419 20.24 -6.66 -7.24
C SER A 419 20.65 -5.27 -7.70
N SER A 420 21.15 -5.15 -8.93
CA SER A 420 21.40 -3.88 -9.61
C SER A 420 20.36 -3.60 -10.69
N SER A 421 19.90 -4.63 -11.37
CA SER A 421 18.85 -4.53 -12.39
C SER A 421 18.24 -5.91 -12.66
N PHE A 422 17.07 -5.91 -13.31
CA PHE A 422 16.50 -7.12 -13.88
C PHE A 422 15.66 -6.80 -15.12
N LYS A 423 15.41 -7.82 -15.93
CA LYS A 423 14.62 -7.75 -17.15
C LYS A 423 13.56 -8.84 -17.12
N ILE A 424 12.32 -8.46 -17.35
CA ILE A 424 11.18 -9.35 -17.52
C ILE A 424 10.58 -9.06 -18.89
N GLU A 425 10.57 -10.04 -19.77
CA GLU A 425 10.21 -9.85 -21.19
C GLU A 425 11.02 -8.70 -21.81
N ASP A 426 10.34 -7.67 -22.34
CA ASP A 426 10.98 -6.49 -22.93
C ASP A 426 11.16 -5.32 -21.96
N ARG A 427 10.73 -5.48 -20.71
CA ARG A 427 10.79 -4.41 -19.71
C ARG A 427 12.05 -4.52 -18.86
N VAL A 428 12.76 -3.41 -18.76
CA VAL A 428 13.98 -3.31 -17.96
C VAL A 428 13.70 -2.53 -16.68
N TYR A 429 14.24 -3.05 -15.61
CA TYR A 429 14.13 -2.48 -14.27
C TYR A 429 15.51 -2.24 -13.71
N ALA A 430 15.69 -1.13 -13.03
CA ALA A 430 16.95 -0.75 -12.40
C ALA A 430 16.77 -0.51 -10.90
N VAL A 431 17.84 -0.70 -10.16
CA VAL A 431 17.93 -0.28 -8.76
C VAL A 431 18.63 1.07 -8.71
N ALA A 432 17.98 2.04 -8.09
CA ALA A 432 18.56 3.36 -7.90
C ALA A 432 18.20 3.92 -6.52
N LYS A 433 19.02 4.83 -6.00
CA LYS A 433 18.74 5.57 -4.76
C LYS A 433 17.75 6.69 -5.04
N ALA A 434 16.77 6.87 -4.17
CA ALA A 434 15.85 7.99 -4.21
C ALA A 434 15.46 8.42 -2.79
N SER A 435 15.08 9.68 -2.64
CA SER A 435 14.44 10.17 -1.42
C SER A 435 12.93 10.21 -1.65
N ILE A 436 12.19 9.31 -1.01
CA ILE A 436 10.74 9.19 -1.12
C ILE A 436 10.18 9.37 0.28
N ASP A 437 9.26 10.32 0.44
CA ASP A 437 8.64 10.66 1.73
C ASP A 437 9.67 10.97 2.85
N GLY A 438 10.82 11.52 2.45
CA GLY A 438 11.93 11.87 3.35
C GLY A 438 12.89 10.70 3.66
N GLU A 439 12.63 9.50 3.17
CA GLU A 439 13.50 8.34 3.34
C GLU A 439 14.42 8.16 2.12
N LEU A 440 15.72 8.22 2.37
CA LEU A 440 16.75 7.97 1.35
C LEU A 440 17.16 6.50 1.36
N GLN A 441 16.76 5.75 0.34
CA GLN A 441 17.12 4.33 0.20
C GLN A 441 17.15 3.90 -1.27
N LYS A 442 17.51 2.62 -1.51
CA LYS A 442 17.44 2.00 -2.82
C LYS A 442 16.05 1.48 -3.09
N TYR A 443 15.56 1.70 -4.30
CA TYR A 443 14.27 1.22 -4.79
C TYR A 443 14.43 0.56 -6.16
N PHE A 444 13.46 -0.27 -6.53
CA PHE A 444 13.29 -0.72 -7.90
C PHE A 444 12.52 0.33 -8.70
N PHE A 445 13.02 0.59 -9.91
CA PHE A 445 12.38 1.48 -10.87
C PHE A 445 12.24 0.77 -12.21
N ARG A 446 11.12 0.97 -12.89
CA ARG A 446 10.99 0.63 -14.30
C ARG A 446 11.63 1.73 -15.14
N ILE A 447 12.44 1.34 -16.12
CA ILE A 447 13.06 2.30 -17.06
C ILE A 447 12.05 2.58 -18.16
N GLU A 448 11.54 3.80 -18.22
CA GLU A 448 10.61 4.26 -19.25
C GLU A 448 11.32 4.83 -20.48
N TYR A 449 12.49 5.40 -20.25
CA TYR A 449 13.36 5.90 -21.31
C TYR A 449 14.81 5.86 -20.85
N LYS A 450 15.72 5.54 -21.77
CA LYS A 450 17.17 5.51 -21.51
C LYS A 450 17.94 6.04 -22.71
N SER A 451 18.85 6.96 -22.44
CA SER A 451 19.87 7.43 -23.39
C SER A 451 21.23 7.54 -22.68
N GLU A 452 22.25 7.96 -23.41
CA GLU A 452 23.58 8.23 -22.84
C GLU A 452 23.57 9.44 -21.89
N LYS A 453 22.59 10.36 -22.03
CA LYS A 453 22.53 11.59 -21.23
C LYS A 453 21.59 11.49 -20.03
N ILE A 454 20.53 10.67 -20.13
CA ILE A 454 19.48 10.65 -19.11
C ILE A 454 18.66 9.36 -19.13
N GLN A 455 18.16 8.98 -17.97
CA GLN A 455 17.16 7.93 -17.80
C GLN A 455 15.89 8.53 -17.17
N LEU A 456 14.73 8.12 -17.66
CA LEU A 456 13.44 8.35 -17.05
C LEU A 456 13.02 7.08 -16.33
N LEU A 457 12.77 7.19 -15.05
CA LEU A 457 12.52 6.09 -14.14
C LEU A 457 11.15 6.24 -13.49
N GLN A 458 10.42 5.16 -13.34
CA GLN A 458 9.16 5.14 -12.62
C GLN A 458 9.22 4.13 -11.47
N LEU A 459 8.87 4.57 -10.24
CA LEU A 459 8.95 3.74 -9.05
C LEU A 459 8.09 2.49 -9.19
N LEU A 460 8.68 1.34 -8.90
CA LEU A 460 8.02 0.04 -8.97
C LEU A 460 7.29 -0.26 -7.67
N LYS A 461 6.07 -0.77 -7.78
CA LYS A 461 5.35 -1.41 -6.69
C LYS A 461 5.78 -2.86 -6.54
N ALA A 462 5.46 -3.43 -5.39
CA ALA A 462 5.75 -4.84 -5.12
C ALA A 462 5.11 -5.81 -6.13
N ASP A 463 3.96 -5.46 -6.71
CA ASP A 463 3.25 -6.28 -7.71
C ASP A 463 3.74 -6.09 -9.15
N LEU A 464 4.90 -5.49 -9.37
CA LEU A 464 5.49 -5.13 -10.67
C LEU A 464 4.71 -4.05 -11.45
N THR A 465 3.66 -3.47 -10.88
CA THR A 465 3.06 -2.25 -11.41
C THR A 465 3.88 -1.03 -10.97
N VAL A 466 3.58 0.13 -11.50
CA VAL A 466 4.31 1.35 -11.15
C VAL A 466 3.42 2.33 -10.39
N TYR A 467 4.05 3.17 -9.58
CA TYR A 467 3.38 4.31 -8.98
C TYR A 467 3.28 5.43 -10.03
N PRO A 468 2.07 5.83 -10.45
CA PRO A 468 1.91 6.79 -11.55
C PRO A 468 2.50 8.17 -11.23
N ASP A 469 2.59 8.52 -9.94
CA ASP A 469 3.04 9.83 -9.50
C ASP A 469 4.54 9.90 -9.16
N TYR A 470 5.20 8.77 -8.97
CA TYR A 470 6.62 8.72 -8.61
C TYR A 470 7.49 8.49 -9.85
N ILE A 471 7.65 9.55 -10.63
CA ILE A 471 8.51 9.59 -11.82
C ILE A 471 9.77 10.36 -11.45
N GLY A 472 10.92 9.88 -11.89
CA GLY A 472 12.20 10.47 -11.59
C GLY A 472 13.18 10.49 -12.77
N LEU A 473 14.14 11.36 -12.70
CA LEU A 473 15.21 11.54 -13.67
C LEU A 473 16.55 11.15 -13.04
N LEU A 474 17.40 10.49 -13.82
CA LEU A 474 18.76 10.10 -13.41
C LEU A 474 19.74 10.32 -14.55
N ARG A 475 20.79 11.10 -14.32
CA ARG A 475 21.92 11.25 -15.24
C ARG A 475 23.03 10.22 -14.95
N PRO A 476 23.86 9.86 -15.92
CA PRO A 476 24.87 8.80 -15.75
C PRO A 476 25.88 9.01 -14.62
N LYS A 477 26.09 10.26 -14.20
CA LYS A 477 27.03 10.62 -13.11
C LYS A 477 26.34 10.91 -11.78
N GLU A 478 25.02 10.79 -11.72
CA GLU A 478 24.23 11.03 -10.51
C GLU A 478 23.98 9.71 -9.78
N ASP A 479 24.13 9.75 -8.46
CA ASP A 479 23.83 8.59 -7.58
C ASP A 479 22.41 8.60 -7.04
N LEU A 480 21.66 9.69 -7.29
CA LEU A 480 20.34 9.92 -6.71
C LEU A 480 19.34 10.29 -7.80
N VAL A 481 18.24 9.54 -7.83
CA VAL A 481 17.11 9.84 -8.71
C VAL A 481 16.43 11.14 -8.26
N ASN A 482 16.29 12.08 -9.18
CA ASN A 482 15.55 13.32 -8.96
C ASN A 482 14.05 13.06 -9.18
N ILE A 483 13.31 12.82 -8.10
CA ILE A 483 11.88 12.55 -8.15
C ILE A 483 11.10 13.83 -8.49
N LEU A 484 10.27 13.76 -9.51
CA LEU A 484 9.46 14.85 -10.03
C LEU A 484 8.11 14.93 -9.30
N LEU A 485 8.14 15.35 -8.04
CA LEU A 485 6.95 15.50 -7.19
C LEU A 485 6.79 16.93 -6.67
N GLY A 486 5.55 17.29 -6.33
CA GLY A 486 5.22 18.50 -5.58
C GLY A 486 4.89 19.73 -6.44
N LEU A 487 4.54 20.82 -5.78
CA LEU A 487 4.07 22.07 -6.39
C LEU A 487 5.11 22.78 -7.27
N ASN A 488 6.40 22.46 -7.09
CA ASN A 488 7.52 23.10 -7.78
C ASN A 488 8.12 22.26 -8.92
N VAL A 489 7.41 21.23 -9.43
CA VAL A 489 7.93 20.33 -10.46
C VAL A 489 8.45 21.08 -11.67
N LYS A 490 7.70 22.03 -12.23
CA LYS A 490 8.12 22.86 -13.36
C LYS A 490 9.45 23.58 -13.11
N LYS A 491 9.55 24.26 -11.97
CA LYS A 491 10.77 24.99 -11.57
C LYS A 491 11.97 24.05 -11.38
N ASN A 492 11.74 22.90 -10.75
CA ASN A 492 12.78 21.91 -10.51
C ASN A 492 13.26 21.25 -11.81
N MET A 493 12.33 20.92 -12.71
CA MET A 493 12.65 20.43 -14.06
C MET A 493 13.44 21.47 -14.87
N GLY A 494 12.99 22.73 -14.88
CA GLY A 494 13.72 23.80 -15.55
C GLY A 494 15.14 23.99 -15.02
N LYS A 495 15.36 23.83 -13.71
CA LYS A 495 16.72 23.82 -13.13
C LYS A 495 17.51 22.58 -13.50
N TYR A 496 16.88 21.42 -13.48
CA TYR A 496 17.53 20.15 -13.82
C TYR A 496 18.05 20.14 -15.26
N PHE A 497 17.33 20.77 -16.19
CA PHE A 497 17.70 20.88 -17.60
C PHE A 497 18.39 22.21 -17.95
N SER A 498 18.98 22.90 -16.98
CA SER A 498 19.61 24.23 -17.20
C SER A 498 20.76 24.23 -18.22
N ASP A 499 21.36 23.09 -18.47
CA ASP A 499 22.38 22.84 -19.49
C ASP A 499 21.83 22.68 -20.92
N CYS A 500 20.50 22.63 -21.07
CA CYS A 500 19.77 22.67 -22.33
C CYS A 500 18.67 23.76 -22.27
N PRO A 501 18.96 25.02 -22.65
CA PRO A 501 18.05 26.14 -22.49
C PRO A 501 16.67 25.91 -23.09
N ALA A 502 16.59 25.30 -24.28
CA ALA A 502 15.32 25.05 -24.97
C ALA A 502 14.41 24.11 -24.17
N VAL A 503 14.94 23.01 -23.63
CA VAL A 503 14.18 22.07 -22.78
C VAL A 503 13.87 22.69 -21.43
N SER A 504 14.83 23.46 -20.86
CA SER A 504 14.64 24.16 -19.59
C SER A 504 13.47 25.14 -19.62
N GLU A 505 13.32 25.92 -20.69
CA GLU A 505 12.22 26.87 -20.85
C GLU A 505 10.88 26.18 -21.02
N LYS A 506 10.79 25.22 -21.94
CA LYS A 506 9.58 24.40 -22.11
C LYS A 506 9.13 23.72 -20.79
N ALA A 507 10.10 23.23 -20.01
CA ALA A 507 9.81 22.62 -18.69
C ALA A 507 9.24 23.64 -17.69
N LYS A 508 9.75 24.86 -17.68
CA LYS A 508 9.24 25.96 -16.82
C LYS A 508 7.82 26.40 -17.24
N GLU A 509 7.55 26.45 -18.53
CA GLU A 509 6.24 26.78 -19.08
C GLU A 509 5.21 25.68 -18.82
N GLY A 510 5.65 24.44 -18.69
CA GLY A 510 4.84 23.28 -18.33
C GLY A 510 4.36 22.47 -19.53
N ASP A 511 5.02 22.59 -20.67
CA ASP A 511 4.70 21.86 -21.90
C ASP A 511 4.79 20.34 -21.70
N PHE A 512 5.65 19.90 -20.79
CA PHE A 512 5.81 18.50 -20.41
C PHE A 512 4.92 18.05 -19.22
N GLY A 513 3.84 18.78 -18.93
CA GLY A 513 2.79 18.30 -18.02
C GLY A 513 3.08 18.45 -16.52
N GLY A 514 3.50 19.63 -16.10
CA GLY A 514 3.87 19.94 -14.70
C GLY A 514 2.73 20.20 -13.70
N SER A 515 1.47 19.78 -13.97
CA SER A 515 0.39 19.89 -13.00
C SER A 515 0.11 18.55 -12.32
N ILE A 516 0.20 18.53 -10.99
CA ILE A 516 -0.08 17.34 -10.16
C ILE A 516 -1.60 17.15 -9.97
N TYR A 517 -2.38 18.21 -10.12
CA TYR A 517 -3.82 18.25 -9.86
C TYR A 517 -4.59 18.55 -11.16
N GLY A 518 -4.82 17.55 -11.97
CA GLY A 518 -5.69 17.73 -13.14
C GLY A 518 -6.01 16.41 -13.84
N ASN A 519 -7.29 16.19 -14.12
CA ASN A 519 -7.86 15.03 -14.83
C ASN A 519 -7.33 14.81 -16.28
N GLY A 520 -6.19 15.44 -16.64
CA GLY A 520 -5.59 15.38 -17.97
C GLY A 520 -4.38 14.46 -18.14
N SER A 521 -4.02 13.67 -17.11
CA SER A 521 -2.70 12.99 -17.09
C SER A 521 -2.68 11.56 -17.65
N LYS A 522 -3.56 11.19 -18.56
CA LYS A 522 -3.49 9.85 -19.20
C LYS A 522 -2.17 9.60 -19.93
N ASP A 523 -1.39 10.65 -20.23
CA ASP A 523 -0.09 10.52 -20.92
C ASP A 523 1.04 11.34 -20.28
N ARG A 524 1.10 11.40 -18.96
CA ARG A 524 2.19 12.11 -18.27
C ARG A 524 3.56 11.49 -18.56
N THR A 525 3.64 10.17 -18.56
CA THR A 525 4.87 9.44 -18.86
C THR A 525 5.31 9.69 -20.29
N GLY A 526 4.39 9.70 -21.27
CA GLY A 526 4.68 10.02 -22.66
C GLY A 526 5.31 11.40 -22.84
N LYS A 527 4.75 12.42 -22.19
CA LYS A 527 5.32 13.78 -22.22
C LYS A 527 6.70 13.88 -21.59
N PHE A 528 6.96 13.14 -20.52
CA PHE A 528 8.30 13.09 -19.94
C PHE A 528 9.30 12.32 -20.82
N ILE A 529 8.84 11.29 -21.55
CA ILE A 529 9.64 10.62 -22.57
C ILE A 529 10.02 11.61 -23.69
N GLU A 530 9.08 12.42 -24.19
CA GLU A 530 9.34 13.46 -25.18
C GLU A 530 10.38 14.46 -24.68
N MET A 531 10.23 14.94 -23.46
CA MET A 531 11.21 15.83 -22.82
C MET A 531 12.62 15.21 -22.77
N CYS A 532 12.71 13.94 -22.38
CA CYS A 532 14.00 13.23 -22.33
C CYS A 532 14.62 13.03 -23.71
N LYS A 533 13.82 12.83 -24.75
CA LYS A 533 14.26 12.77 -26.15
C LYS A 533 14.82 14.12 -26.59
N GLU A 534 14.06 15.19 -26.41
CA GLU A 534 14.54 16.55 -26.75
C GLU A 534 15.83 16.90 -26.01
N TYR A 535 15.94 16.52 -24.73
CA TYR A 535 17.18 16.73 -23.97
C TYR A 535 18.35 15.91 -24.51
N THR A 536 18.09 14.68 -24.95
CA THR A 536 19.11 13.82 -25.55
C THR A 536 19.68 14.45 -26.84
N ASP A 537 18.81 15.07 -27.63
CA ASP A 537 19.18 15.72 -28.89
C ASP A 537 19.79 17.13 -28.71
N CYS A 538 19.75 17.66 -27.49
CA CYS A 538 20.33 18.97 -27.16
C CYS A 538 21.86 18.91 -27.30
N LYS A 539 22.42 19.84 -28.13
CA LYS A 539 23.86 19.93 -28.42
C LYS A 539 24.61 20.66 -27.31
#